data_f5ed148f6f379db2c94da98f2e23e118
#
_entry.id   f5ed148f6f379db2c94da98f2e23e118
#
_cell.length_a   1.000
_cell.length_b   1.000
_cell.length_c   1.000
_cell.angle_alpha   90.00
_cell.angle_beta   90.00
_cell.angle_gamma   90.00
#
_symmetry.space_group_name_H-M   'P 1'
#
loop_
_entity.id
_entity.type
_entity.pdbx_description
1 polymer ?
#
loop_
_entity_poly.entity_id
_entity_poly.type
_entity_poly.pdbx_seq_one_letter_code
_entity_poly.pdbx_strand_id
1 'polypeptide(L)'
;MQAMISPGNLALSDLRRWRGSSDPLRLDPAAAPAVAASAAAVQRILATGDAVYGVNTGFGKLATTRIAPDRLRELQTSLVLSHSVGVGPALPPATVRLVAILKAASLARGHSGVRPEVIDALLAMVNRGVVPVIPAKGSVGASGDLAPLAHLSATLIGHGDAFLGGERMPSAEALRRAGLSPIQLEAKEGLALLNGTQVSTALALEGLFAAEDAFAAAVVAGALSIDAAKGSDAPFDDRIHAIRGQQGQRDIAAVYRALVAGSAIRASHLDCERVQDPYCLRCMPQVMGACLDSIRHAATIFEREANGVSDNPLVFADDDLILSGGNFHAEPVAIAADLLAIAIAEIGAISERRIAMLVDPSTNGGLPAFLVREPGINSGYMIAHVTAAALASENKSLAHPSSVDSLPT
;
A
#
# COMPACT_ATOMS: atom_id res chain seq x y z
N MET A 1 17.24 19.14 1.06
CA MET A 1 16.23 19.83 0.22
C MET A 1 14.85 19.42 0.73
N GLN A 2 13.92 20.33 0.85
CA GLN A 2 12.54 20.02 1.24
C GLN A 2 11.88 19.25 0.07
N ALA A 3 11.31 18.06 0.34
CA ALA A 3 10.65 17.28 -0.69
C ALA A 3 9.29 17.91 -1.05
N MET A 4 8.96 17.94 -2.34
CA MET A 4 7.75 18.60 -2.86
C MET A 4 6.69 17.57 -3.25
N ILE A 5 5.49 17.74 -2.75
CA ILE A 5 4.30 16.98 -3.14
C ILE A 5 3.65 17.69 -4.32
N SER A 6 3.69 17.07 -5.50
CA SER A 6 2.98 17.54 -6.70
C SER A 6 1.69 16.74 -6.86
N PRO A 7 0.52 17.29 -6.52
CA PRO A 7 -0.74 16.56 -6.53
C PRO A 7 -1.08 16.00 -7.92
N GLY A 8 -1.38 14.71 -8.00
CA GLY A 8 -1.65 14.01 -9.25
C GLY A 8 -0.40 13.50 -10.00
N ASN A 9 0.81 13.73 -9.44
CA ASN A 9 2.08 13.30 -10.03
C ASN A 9 3.02 12.69 -8.97
N LEU A 10 2.48 11.93 -8.03
CA LEU A 10 3.26 11.19 -7.04
C LEU A 10 3.85 9.95 -7.71
N ALA A 11 5.18 9.76 -7.60
CA ALA A 11 5.84 8.55 -8.03
C ALA A 11 5.93 7.55 -6.86
N LEU A 12 5.86 6.25 -7.16
CA LEU A 12 6.03 5.18 -6.16
C LEU A 12 7.37 5.28 -5.42
N SER A 13 8.44 5.67 -6.11
CA SER A 13 9.77 5.89 -5.52
C SER A 13 9.78 6.99 -4.46
N ASP A 14 9.00 8.06 -4.67
CA ASP A 14 8.87 9.13 -3.69
C ASP A 14 8.07 8.68 -2.47
N LEU A 15 6.94 7.99 -2.68
CA LEU A 15 6.13 7.42 -1.61
C LEU A 15 6.92 6.41 -0.77
N ARG A 16 7.71 5.53 -1.41
CA ARG A 16 8.61 4.60 -0.72
C ARG A 16 9.64 5.34 0.15
N ARG A 17 10.20 6.42 -0.33
CA ARG A 17 11.16 7.24 0.42
C ARG A 17 10.49 7.98 1.57
N TRP A 18 9.36 8.63 1.32
CA TRP A 18 8.71 9.51 2.29
C TRP A 18 8.08 8.77 3.47
N ARG A 19 7.68 7.52 3.31
CA ARG A 19 7.09 6.73 4.41
C ARG A 19 7.98 6.60 5.64
N GLY A 20 9.30 6.49 5.42
CA GLY A 20 10.29 6.30 6.48
C GLY A 20 11.21 7.51 6.71
N SER A 21 11.04 8.61 5.95
CA SER A 21 11.88 9.81 6.05
C SER A 21 11.32 10.80 7.07
N SER A 22 12.23 11.49 7.76
CA SER A 22 11.91 12.68 8.55
C SER A 22 12.01 13.98 7.74
N ASP A 23 12.31 13.89 6.43
CA ASP A 23 12.43 15.06 5.57
C ASP A 23 11.13 15.87 5.57
N PRO A 24 11.22 17.21 5.72
CA PRO A 24 10.04 18.05 5.63
C PRO A 24 9.45 18.01 4.22
N LEU A 25 8.13 17.87 4.15
CA LEU A 25 7.34 17.90 2.94
C LEU A 25 6.65 19.24 2.78
N ARG A 26 6.53 19.71 1.55
CA ARG A 26 5.73 20.88 1.21
C ARG A 26 4.85 20.57 0.01
N LEU A 27 3.72 21.27 -0.06
CA LEU A 27 2.88 21.22 -1.24
C LEU A 27 3.50 22.04 -2.36
N ASP A 28 3.34 21.59 -3.61
CA ASP A 28 3.63 22.39 -4.80
C ASP A 28 2.73 23.64 -4.79
N PRO A 29 3.31 24.86 -4.81
CA PRO A 29 2.51 26.08 -4.84
C PRO A 29 1.53 26.17 -6.01
N ALA A 30 1.79 25.46 -7.11
CA ALA A 30 0.90 25.41 -8.25
C ALA A 30 -0.49 24.83 -7.95
N ALA A 31 -0.65 24.09 -6.84
CA ALA A 31 -1.93 23.56 -6.41
C ALA A 31 -2.83 24.62 -5.73
N ALA A 32 -2.27 25.70 -5.20
CA ALA A 32 -3.00 26.67 -4.38
C ALA A 32 -4.20 27.31 -5.06
N PRO A 33 -4.16 27.71 -6.36
CA PRO A 33 -5.33 28.30 -7.02
C PRO A 33 -6.52 27.36 -7.12
N ALA A 34 -6.31 26.08 -7.44
CA ALA A 34 -7.37 25.08 -7.57
C ALA A 34 -8.02 24.78 -6.20
N VAL A 35 -7.21 24.67 -5.14
CA VAL A 35 -7.71 24.49 -3.77
C VAL A 35 -8.57 25.67 -3.34
N ALA A 36 -8.08 26.90 -3.53
CA ALA A 36 -8.82 28.12 -3.16
C ALA A 36 -10.13 28.26 -3.96
N ALA A 37 -10.11 27.96 -5.27
CA ALA A 37 -11.29 28.01 -6.12
C ALA A 37 -12.35 27.00 -5.67
N SER A 38 -11.94 25.77 -5.31
CA SER A 38 -12.82 24.72 -4.81
C SER A 38 -13.47 25.10 -3.47
N ALA A 39 -12.69 25.65 -2.53
CA ALA A 39 -13.23 26.14 -1.26
C ALA A 39 -14.22 27.30 -1.46
N ALA A 40 -13.91 28.25 -2.36
CA ALA A 40 -14.80 29.36 -2.69
C ALA A 40 -16.11 28.88 -3.33
N ALA A 41 -16.07 27.86 -4.19
CA ALA A 41 -17.26 27.27 -4.81
C ALA A 41 -18.22 26.69 -3.76
N VAL A 42 -17.70 26.01 -2.73
CA VAL A 42 -18.54 25.52 -1.60
C VAL A 42 -19.26 26.68 -0.93
N GLN A 43 -18.60 27.83 -0.69
CA GLN A 43 -19.22 28.99 -0.06
C GLN A 43 -20.30 29.63 -0.95
N ARG A 44 -20.07 29.71 -2.27
CA ARG A 44 -21.09 30.20 -3.22
C ARG A 44 -22.33 29.31 -3.22
N ILE A 45 -22.13 27.99 -3.28
CA ILE A 45 -23.22 27.01 -3.28
C ILE A 45 -24.00 27.04 -1.95
N LEU A 46 -23.31 27.18 -0.82
CA LEU A 46 -23.98 27.36 0.48
C LEU A 46 -24.87 28.62 0.52
N ALA A 47 -24.44 29.69 -0.15
CA ALA A 47 -25.18 30.94 -0.21
C ALA A 47 -26.50 30.84 -1.02
N THR A 48 -26.66 29.84 -1.93
CA THR A 48 -27.93 29.59 -2.63
C THR A 48 -29.01 29.03 -1.71
N GLY A 49 -28.63 28.40 -0.59
CA GLY A 49 -29.52 27.75 0.34
C GLY A 49 -30.05 26.38 -0.13
N ASP A 50 -29.55 25.86 -1.25
CA ASP A 50 -29.93 24.54 -1.73
C ASP A 50 -29.36 23.43 -0.85
N ALA A 51 -30.05 22.30 -0.80
CA ALA A 51 -29.57 21.13 -0.06
C ALA A 51 -28.47 20.43 -0.86
N VAL A 52 -27.27 20.34 -0.29
CA VAL A 52 -26.12 19.67 -0.90
C VAL A 52 -25.61 18.59 0.05
N TYR A 53 -25.60 17.35 -0.43
CA TYR A 53 -25.17 16.20 0.36
C TYR A 53 -23.79 16.42 0.99
N GLY A 54 -23.72 16.19 2.30
CA GLY A 54 -22.45 16.26 3.03
C GLY A 54 -21.86 17.66 3.21
N VAL A 55 -22.55 18.69 2.74
CA VAL A 55 -22.19 20.10 2.92
C VAL A 55 -23.12 20.75 3.96
N ASN A 56 -24.42 20.73 3.71
CA ASN A 56 -25.45 21.28 4.61
C ASN A 56 -26.61 20.30 4.87
N THR A 57 -26.37 19.00 4.69
CA THR A 57 -27.29 17.92 5.06
C THR A 57 -26.61 16.92 5.98
N GLY A 58 -27.40 16.05 6.62
CA GLY A 58 -26.88 14.84 7.26
C GLY A 58 -26.27 13.86 6.25
N PHE A 59 -25.78 12.72 6.74
CA PHE A 59 -25.03 11.73 5.96
C PHE A 59 -25.76 10.39 5.87
N GLY A 60 -25.45 9.60 4.84
CA GLY A 60 -26.03 8.28 4.63
C GLY A 60 -27.56 8.35 4.61
N LYS A 61 -28.22 7.61 5.48
CA LYS A 61 -29.70 7.61 5.61
C LYS A 61 -30.30 8.97 6.08
N LEU A 62 -29.48 9.87 6.62
CA LEU A 62 -29.88 11.20 7.08
C LEU A 62 -29.65 12.29 6.01
N ALA A 63 -29.34 11.92 4.78
CA ALA A 63 -29.04 12.83 3.67
C ALA A 63 -30.14 13.86 3.36
N THR A 64 -31.41 13.58 3.73
CA THR A 64 -32.56 14.47 3.56
C THR A 64 -32.71 15.50 4.69
N THR A 65 -31.96 15.35 5.80
CA THR A 65 -32.05 16.25 6.95
C THR A 65 -31.20 17.48 6.71
N ARG A 66 -31.83 18.65 6.53
CA ARG A 66 -31.11 19.94 6.40
C ARG A 66 -30.56 20.40 7.73
N ILE A 67 -29.35 20.96 7.70
CA ILE A 67 -28.67 21.51 8.87
C ILE A 67 -28.58 23.03 8.71
N ALA A 68 -28.91 23.76 9.78
CA ALA A 68 -28.84 25.20 9.79
C ALA A 68 -27.40 25.71 9.63
N PRO A 69 -27.21 26.84 8.94
CA PRO A 69 -25.84 27.36 8.64
C PRO A 69 -24.96 27.58 9.86
N ASP A 70 -25.51 28.01 10.97
CA ASP A 70 -24.83 28.24 12.25
C ASP A 70 -24.38 26.93 12.93
N ARG A 71 -24.89 25.77 12.51
CA ARG A 71 -24.54 24.45 13.04
C ARG A 71 -23.63 23.62 12.13
N LEU A 72 -23.19 24.13 10.99
CA LEU A 72 -22.37 23.36 10.04
C LEU A 72 -21.01 22.95 10.63
N ARG A 73 -20.38 23.80 11.43
CA ARG A 73 -19.13 23.44 12.12
C ARG A 73 -19.32 22.33 13.13
N GLU A 74 -20.40 22.39 13.89
CA GLU A 74 -20.80 21.33 14.84
C GLU A 74 -21.01 20.00 14.10
N LEU A 75 -21.72 20.03 12.97
CA LEU A 75 -21.93 18.86 12.13
C LEU A 75 -20.63 18.20 11.70
N GLN A 76 -19.66 18.98 11.19
CA GLN A 76 -18.39 18.42 10.70
C GLN A 76 -17.55 17.82 11.84
N THR A 77 -17.53 18.47 12.99
CA THR A 77 -16.84 17.97 14.20
C THR A 77 -17.51 16.68 14.71
N SER A 78 -18.85 16.68 14.82
CA SER A 78 -19.63 15.52 15.27
C SER A 78 -19.45 14.33 14.33
N LEU A 79 -19.37 14.58 13.02
CA LEU A 79 -19.09 13.56 12.02
C LEU A 79 -17.75 12.87 12.28
N VAL A 80 -16.68 13.63 12.44
CA VAL A 80 -15.35 13.08 12.73
C VAL A 80 -15.36 12.26 14.02
N LEU A 81 -15.95 12.80 15.09
CA LEU A 81 -15.96 12.11 16.39
C LEU A 81 -16.77 10.83 16.37
N SER A 82 -17.97 10.85 15.76
CA SER A 82 -18.84 9.67 15.68
C SER A 82 -18.30 8.55 14.80
N HIS A 83 -17.41 8.86 13.86
CA HIS A 83 -16.78 7.88 12.98
C HIS A 83 -15.42 7.38 13.50
N SER A 84 -14.88 7.97 14.57
CA SER A 84 -13.61 7.52 15.20
C SER A 84 -13.83 6.29 16.08
N VAL A 85 -14.29 5.19 15.46
CA VAL A 85 -14.71 3.95 16.15
C VAL A 85 -13.90 2.71 15.77
N GLY A 86 -12.74 2.90 15.15
CA GLY A 86 -11.83 1.81 14.81
C GLY A 86 -11.34 1.05 16.04
N VAL A 87 -10.98 -0.23 15.86
CA VAL A 87 -10.49 -1.14 16.93
C VAL A 87 -9.24 -1.89 16.49
N GLY A 88 -8.60 -2.56 17.44
CA GLY A 88 -7.39 -3.34 17.22
C GLY A 88 -6.09 -2.57 17.47
N PRO A 89 -4.93 -3.12 17.11
CA PRO A 89 -3.65 -2.44 17.29
C PRO A 89 -3.55 -1.19 16.42
N ALA A 90 -2.69 -0.26 16.82
CA ALA A 90 -2.40 0.92 16.01
C ALA A 90 -1.66 0.53 14.71
N LEU A 91 -1.96 1.22 13.62
CA LEU A 91 -1.18 1.10 12.38
C LEU A 91 0.26 1.58 12.60
N PRO A 92 1.23 1.01 11.86
CA PRO A 92 2.62 1.46 11.94
C PRO A 92 2.77 2.94 11.60
N PRO A 93 3.69 3.68 12.26
CA PRO A 93 3.92 5.11 11.99
C PRO A 93 4.22 5.43 10.52
N ALA A 94 4.96 4.57 9.82
CA ALA A 94 5.25 4.73 8.39
C ALA A 94 3.98 4.72 7.53
N THR A 95 3.08 3.78 7.81
CA THR A 95 1.77 3.68 7.14
C THR A 95 0.91 4.92 7.43
N VAL A 96 0.83 5.35 8.69
CA VAL A 96 0.07 6.55 9.07
C VAL A 96 0.62 7.80 8.38
N ARG A 97 1.94 7.91 8.25
CA ARG A 97 2.59 8.97 7.50
C ARG A 97 2.17 8.97 6.03
N LEU A 98 2.16 7.79 5.37
CA LEU A 98 1.66 7.66 4.00
C LEU A 98 0.19 8.06 3.89
N VAL A 99 -0.67 7.64 4.81
CA VAL A 99 -2.10 8.03 4.84
C VAL A 99 -2.24 9.55 4.84
N ALA A 100 -1.51 10.25 5.71
CA ALA A 100 -1.56 11.71 5.80
C ALA A 100 -1.05 12.40 4.53
N ILE A 101 0.04 11.89 3.93
CA ILE A 101 0.60 12.40 2.66
C ILE A 101 -0.40 12.22 1.52
N LEU A 102 -0.97 11.01 1.37
CA LEU A 102 -1.95 10.71 0.33
C LEU A 102 -3.21 11.56 0.50
N LYS A 103 -3.67 11.74 1.74
CA LYS A 103 -4.83 12.61 2.02
C LYS A 103 -4.52 14.05 1.64
N ALA A 104 -3.40 14.60 2.05
CA ALA A 104 -3.00 15.96 1.70
C ALA A 104 -2.88 16.15 0.17
N ALA A 105 -2.28 15.19 -0.53
CA ALA A 105 -2.14 15.20 -1.98
C ALA A 105 -3.49 15.13 -2.71
N SER A 106 -4.41 14.27 -2.25
CA SER A 106 -5.76 14.15 -2.83
C SER A 106 -6.57 15.43 -2.65
N LEU A 107 -6.59 16.00 -1.43
CA LEU A 107 -7.27 17.26 -1.14
C LEU A 107 -6.70 18.43 -1.96
N ALA A 108 -5.39 18.42 -2.17
CA ALA A 108 -4.69 19.46 -2.94
C ALA A 108 -4.95 19.41 -4.46
N ARG A 109 -5.70 18.40 -4.96
CA ARG A 109 -6.19 18.37 -6.34
C ARG A 109 -7.27 19.42 -6.63
N GLY A 110 -7.83 20.09 -5.60
CA GLY A 110 -8.81 21.16 -5.76
C GLY A 110 -10.24 20.71 -6.09
N HIS A 111 -10.61 19.48 -5.71
CA HIS A 111 -11.97 18.95 -5.93
C HIS A 111 -12.70 18.61 -4.63
N SER A 112 -12.13 18.88 -3.49
CA SER A 112 -12.67 18.48 -2.18
C SER A 112 -13.38 19.59 -1.42
N GLY A 113 -13.24 20.84 -1.85
CA GLY A 113 -13.90 21.99 -1.23
C GLY A 113 -13.37 22.37 0.15
N VAL A 114 -12.14 21.98 0.47
CA VAL A 114 -11.46 22.29 1.74
C VAL A 114 -10.64 23.57 1.61
N ARG A 115 -10.50 24.31 2.71
CA ARG A 115 -9.61 25.44 2.79
C ARG A 115 -8.13 24.99 2.75
N PRO A 116 -7.20 25.85 2.23
CA PRO A 116 -5.76 25.56 2.25
C PRO A 116 -5.22 25.18 3.65
N GLU A 117 -5.74 25.81 4.69
CA GLU A 117 -5.33 25.59 6.09
C GLU A 117 -5.50 24.15 6.56
N VAL A 118 -6.45 23.40 5.99
CA VAL A 118 -6.65 21.98 6.31
C VAL A 118 -5.49 21.13 5.77
N ILE A 119 -5.05 21.43 4.56
CA ILE A 119 -3.91 20.74 3.92
C ILE A 119 -2.61 21.12 4.63
N ASP A 120 -2.44 22.39 4.96
CA ASP A 120 -1.28 22.89 5.71
C ASP A 120 -1.18 22.24 7.09
N ALA A 121 -2.31 22.07 7.79
CA ALA A 121 -2.36 21.40 9.09
C ALA A 121 -1.97 19.91 8.99
N LEU A 122 -2.44 19.18 7.94
CA LEU A 122 -2.02 17.80 7.67
C LEU A 122 -0.51 17.72 7.47
N LEU A 123 0.06 18.57 6.62
CA LEU A 123 1.49 18.58 6.33
C LEU A 123 2.32 19.05 7.53
N ALA A 124 1.82 20.01 8.31
CA ALA A 124 2.48 20.46 9.54
C ALA A 124 2.54 19.31 10.56
N MET A 125 1.46 18.56 10.74
CA MET A 125 1.41 17.39 11.61
C MET A 125 2.46 16.33 11.17
N VAL A 126 2.52 16.01 9.86
CA VAL A 126 3.52 15.10 9.29
C VAL A 126 4.94 15.59 9.54
N ASN A 127 5.21 16.88 9.30
CA ASN A 127 6.53 17.48 9.39
C ASN A 127 7.02 17.65 10.84
N ARG A 128 6.11 17.72 11.80
CA ARG A 128 6.41 17.80 13.23
C ARG A 128 6.45 16.43 13.91
N GLY A 129 6.22 15.34 13.16
CA GLY A 129 6.27 13.98 13.68
C GLY A 129 5.13 13.65 14.65
N VAL A 130 4.00 14.33 14.56
CA VAL A 130 2.76 13.94 15.25
C VAL A 130 2.11 12.85 14.45
N VAL A 131 2.03 11.64 15.01
CA VAL A 131 1.50 10.45 14.35
C VAL A 131 0.17 10.05 15.00
N PRO A 132 -0.97 10.25 14.36
CA PRO A 132 -2.27 9.84 14.87
C PRO A 132 -2.32 8.35 15.22
N VAL A 133 -2.99 7.97 16.31
CA VAL A 133 -3.28 6.58 16.62
C VAL A 133 -4.46 6.14 15.79
N ILE A 134 -4.20 5.42 14.71
CA ILE A 134 -5.22 4.86 13.82
C ILE A 134 -5.32 3.36 14.09
N PRO A 135 -6.44 2.84 14.62
CA PRO A 135 -6.64 1.40 14.79
C PRO A 135 -6.71 0.66 13.45
N ALA A 136 -6.17 -0.55 13.41
CA ALA A 136 -6.02 -1.33 12.18
C ALA A 136 -7.33 -1.89 11.61
N LYS A 137 -8.44 -1.88 12.36
CA LYS A 137 -9.75 -2.43 11.96
C LYS A 137 -10.83 -1.36 12.06
N GLY A 138 -11.59 -1.16 11.00
CA GLY A 138 -12.68 -0.17 10.97
C GLY A 138 -13.09 0.26 9.57
N SER A 139 -12.47 -0.28 8.50
CA SER A 139 -12.88 -0.06 7.13
C SER A 139 -13.02 -1.37 6.39
N VAL A 140 -13.99 -1.44 5.48
CA VAL A 140 -14.14 -2.50 4.48
C VAL A 140 -13.91 -1.97 3.05
N GLY A 141 -13.50 -0.70 2.91
CA GLY A 141 -13.19 -0.07 1.63
C GLY A 141 -14.39 0.29 0.75
N ALA A 142 -15.60 -0.20 1.04
CA ALA A 142 -16.78 -0.03 0.18
C ALA A 142 -17.43 1.35 0.27
N SER A 143 -17.33 2.02 1.44
CA SER A 143 -17.85 3.39 1.67
C SER A 143 -16.73 4.41 1.83
N GLY A 144 -15.51 4.05 1.47
CA GLY A 144 -14.29 4.74 1.83
C GLY A 144 -13.75 4.33 3.20
N ASP A 145 -12.56 4.77 3.53
CA ASP A 145 -11.84 4.43 4.76
C ASP A 145 -12.31 5.31 5.94
N LEU A 146 -13.63 5.37 6.20
CA LEU A 146 -14.25 6.35 7.09
C LEU A 146 -13.65 6.34 8.50
N ALA A 147 -13.73 5.20 9.21
CA ALA A 147 -13.26 5.14 10.59
C ALA A 147 -11.76 5.42 10.75
N PRO A 148 -10.84 4.82 9.99
CA PRO A 148 -9.42 5.14 10.14
C PRO A 148 -9.08 6.57 9.74
N LEU A 149 -9.70 7.14 8.70
CA LEU A 149 -9.53 8.56 8.35
C LEU A 149 -10.17 9.49 9.37
N ALA A 150 -11.24 9.08 10.06
CA ALA A 150 -11.80 9.83 11.17
C ALA A 150 -10.81 9.93 12.34
N HIS A 151 -10.07 8.86 12.67
CA HIS A 151 -9.00 8.93 13.66
C HIS A 151 -7.88 9.91 13.27
N LEU A 152 -7.48 9.92 11.98
CA LEU A 152 -6.54 10.93 11.47
C LEU A 152 -7.09 12.35 11.69
N SER A 153 -8.35 12.55 11.30
CA SER A 153 -9.02 13.86 11.36
C SER A 153 -9.27 14.32 12.79
N ALA A 154 -9.59 13.39 13.69
CA ALA A 154 -9.76 13.67 15.12
C ALA A 154 -8.48 14.28 15.72
N THR A 155 -7.31 13.77 15.34
CA THR A 155 -6.04 14.35 15.79
C THR A 155 -5.89 15.81 15.35
N LEU A 156 -6.27 16.16 14.10
CA LEU A 156 -6.20 17.54 13.61
C LEU A 156 -7.07 18.52 14.41
N ILE A 157 -8.19 18.06 14.94
CA ILE A 157 -9.10 18.87 15.77
C ILE A 157 -8.84 18.70 17.28
N GLY A 158 -7.72 18.07 17.66
CA GLY A 158 -7.28 17.92 19.05
C GLY A 158 -7.94 16.80 19.84
N HIS A 159 -8.60 15.84 19.19
CA HIS A 159 -9.27 14.70 19.82
C HIS A 159 -8.54 13.38 19.54
N GLY A 160 -8.83 12.36 20.37
CA GLY A 160 -8.17 11.05 20.29
C GLY A 160 -6.72 11.10 20.81
N ASP A 161 -5.93 10.13 20.38
CA ASP A 161 -4.53 9.97 20.78
C ASP A 161 -3.59 10.10 19.58
N ALA A 162 -2.36 10.52 19.84
CA ALA A 162 -1.26 10.53 18.89
C ALA A 162 0.05 10.11 19.55
N PHE A 163 1.01 9.70 18.74
CA PHE A 163 2.40 9.52 19.13
C PHE A 163 3.19 10.78 18.79
N LEU A 164 4.08 11.20 19.69
CA LEU A 164 5.12 12.21 19.45
C LEU A 164 6.42 11.71 20.06
N GLY A 165 7.46 11.56 19.25
CA GLY A 165 8.74 11.00 19.71
C GLY A 165 8.64 9.56 20.25
N GLY A 166 7.66 8.78 19.82
CA GLY A 166 7.39 7.41 20.28
C GLY A 166 6.50 7.33 21.54
N GLU A 167 6.20 8.44 22.20
CA GLU A 167 5.31 8.51 23.37
C GLU A 167 3.86 8.71 22.91
N ARG A 168 2.93 7.85 23.38
CA ARG A 168 1.49 8.00 23.17
C ARG A 168 0.89 8.97 24.17
N MET A 169 0.12 9.94 23.68
CA MET A 169 -0.52 10.97 24.51
C MET A 169 -1.82 11.45 23.85
N PRO A 170 -2.67 12.24 24.56
CA PRO A 170 -3.82 12.91 23.95
C PRO A 170 -3.38 13.80 22.78
N SER A 171 -4.13 13.80 21.68
CA SER A 171 -3.79 14.56 20.46
C SER A 171 -3.61 16.04 20.70
N ALA A 172 -4.44 16.66 21.55
CA ALA A 172 -4.29 18.08 21.91
C ALA A 172 -2.93 18.36 22.54
N GLU A 173 -2.42 17.49 23.39
CA GLU A 173 -1.11 17.61 24.03
C GLU A 173 0.03 17.37 23.03
N ALA A 174 -0.11 16.37 22.16
CA ALA A 174 0.86 16.09 21.10
C ALA A 174 1.02 17.29 20.16
N LEU A 175 -0.10 17.87 19.70
CA LEU A 175 -0.09 19.09 18.88
C LEU A 175 0.58 20.24 19.60
N ARG A 176 0.19 20.52 20.84
CA ARG A 176 0.78 21.60 21.65
C ARG A 176 2.30 21.44 21.83
N ARG A 177 2.78 20.24 22.15
CA ARG A 177 4.22 19.94 22.27
C ARG A 177 4.96 20.10 20.96
N ALA A 178 4.30 19.80 19.84
CA ALA A 178 4.84 19.99 18.49
C ALA A 178 4.79 21.44 18.00
N GLY A 179 4.25 22.37 18.79
CA GLY A 179 4.07 23.77 18.40
C GLY A 179 2.96 23.98 17.38
N LEU A 180 1.94 23.10 17.39
CA LEU A 180 0.76 23.16 16.53
C LEU A 180 -0.49 23.43 17.38
N SER A 181 -1.53 23.93 16.72
CA SER A 181 -2.85 24.13 17.33
C SER A 181 -3.89 23.30 16.59
N PRO A 182 -4.93 22.77 17.29
CA PRO A 182 -6.06 22.16 16.64
C PRO A 182 -6.74 23.13 15.68
N ILE A 183 -7.21 22.62 14.53
CA ILE A 183 -7.99 23.40 13.57
C ILE A 183 -9.49 23.30 13.87
N GLN A 184 -10.25 24.30 13.45
CA GLN A 184 -11.71 24.26 13.43
C GLN A 184 -12.17 23.95 12.02
N LEU A 185 -13.02 22.93 11.89
CA LEU A 185 -13.58 22.50 10.60
C LEU A 185 -14.74 23.39 10.15
N GLU A 186 -14.76 23.71 8.87
CA GLU A 186 -15.86 24.39 8.19
C GLU A 186 -16.72 23.38 7.41
N ALA A 187 -17.80 23.87 6.79
CA ALA A 187 -18.68 23.05 5.98
C ALA A 187 -17.91 22.20 4.95
N LYS A 188 -18.28 20.94 4.76
CA LYS A 188 -17.65 19.94 3.89
C LYS A 188 -16.31 19.36 4.41
N GLU A 189 -15.53 20.06 5.23
CA GLU A 189 -14.14 19.70 5.58
C GLU A 189 -14.04 18.40 6.37
N GLY A 190 -14.98 18.16 7.31
CA GLY A 190 -15.01 16.89 8.04
C GLY A 190 -15.23 15.71 7.11
N LEU A 191 -16.23 15.79 6.22
CA LEU A 191 -16.50 14.73 5.26
C LEU A 191 -15.34 14.55 4.27
N ALA A 192 -14.74 15.62 3.75
CA ALA A 192 -13.60 15.55 2.84
C ALA A 192 -12.38 14.87 3.49
N LEU A 193 -12.15 15.11 4.77
CA LEU A 193 -11.06 14.51 5.53
C LEU A 193 -11.26 13.01 5.75
N LEU A 194 -12.47 12.56 6.09
CA LEU A 194 -12.69 11.16 6.46
C LEU A 194 -13.17 10.27 5.30
N ASN A 195 -13.57 10.82 4.16
CA ASN A 195 -14.01 10.05 3.00
C ASN A 195 -12.87 9.91 1.98
N GLY A 196 -12.66 8.70 1.49
CA GLY A 196 -11.62 8.36 0.50
C GLY A 196 -10.93 7.03 0.78
N THR A 197 -9.94 6.71 -0.05
CA THR A 197 -9.26 5.40 -0.12
C THR A 197 -7.81 5.44 0.42
N GLN A 198 -7.42 6.50 1.14
CA GLN A 198 -6.02 6.74 1.48
C GLN A 198 -5.43 5.70 2.43
N VAL A 199 -6.23 5.09 3.30
CA VAL A 199 -5.74 4.04 4.21
C VAL A 199 -5.58 2.73 3.45
N SER A 200 -6.55 2.33 2.66
CA SER A 200 -6.47 1.18 1.76
C SER A 200 -5.26 1.28 0.83
N THR A 201 -5.05 2.45 0.23
CA THR A 201 -3.91 2.72 -0.67
C THR A 201 -2.57 2.69 0.07
N ALA A 202 -2.49 3.27 1.27
CA ALA A 202 -1.25 3.25 2.07
C ALA A 202 -0.86 1.82 2.48
N LEU A 203 -1.83 1.00 2.90
CA LEU A 203 -1.60 -0.41 3.22
C LEU A 203 -1.17 -1.21 1.99
N ALA A 204 -1.81 -0.98 0.84
CA ALA A 204 -1.44 -1.61 -0.42
C ALA A 204 -0.02 -1.24 -0.87
N LEU A 205 0.39 0.02 -0.71
CA LEU A 205 1.76 0.49 -1.00
C LEU A 205 2.79 -0.15 -0.06
N GLU A 206 2.51 -0.28 1.24
CA GLU A 206 3.38 -1.00 2.18
C GLU A 206 3.54 -2.47 1.75
N GLY A 207 2.45 -3.12 1.38
CA GLY A 207 2.47 -4.48 0.84
C GLY A 207 3.28 -4.59 -0.44
N LEU A 208 3.11 -3.66 -1.38
CA LEU A 208 3.87 -3.60 -2.64
C LEU A 208 5.37 -3.46 -2.38
N PHE A 209 5.77 -2.53 -1.53
CA PHE A 209 7.19 -2.29 -1.26
C PHE A 209 7.84 -3.49 -0.58
N ALA A 210 7.14 -4.16 0.33
CA ALA A 210 7.63 -5.40 0.93
C ALA A 210 7.69 -6.56 -0.08
N ALA A 211 6.72 -6.66 -0.99
CA ALA A 211 6.68 -7.66 -2.04
C ALA A 211 7.85 -7.50 -3.03
N GLU A 212 8.19 -6.27 -3.42
CA GLU A 212 9.33 -5.98 -4.30
C GLU A 212 10.66 -6.38 -3.65
N ASP A 213 10.84 -6.09 -2.35
CA ASP A 213 12.03 -6.49 -1.60
C ASP A 213 12.14 -8.01 -1.46
N ALA A 214 11.03 -8.70 -1.15
CA ALA A 214 10.96 -10.15 -1.06
C ALA A 214 11.20 -10.81 -2.43
N PHE A 215 10.65 -10.26 -3.50
CA PHE A 215 10.86 -10.72 -4.87
C PHE A 215 12.34 -10.65 -5.27
N ALA A 216 12.98 -9.52 -5.04
CA ALA A 216 14.42 -9.36 -5.33
C ALA A 216 15.28 -10.37 -4.57
N ALA A 217 15.00 -10.57 -3.27
CA ALA A 217 15.68 -11.57 -2.45
C ALA A 217 15.45 -13.00 -2.98
N ALA A 218 14.21 -13.33 -3.38
CA ALA A 218 13.85 -14.65 -3.93
C ALA A 218 14.56 -14.95 -5.26
N VAL A 219 14.72 -13.94 -6.13
CA VAL A 219 15.49 -14.07 -7.38
C VAL A 219 16.96 -14.40 -7.11
N VAL A 220 17.59 -13.68 -6.20
CA VAL A 220 19.00 -13.93 -5.81
C VAL A 220 19.14 -15.32 -5.16
N ALA A 221 18.28 -15.68 -4.22
CA ALA A 221 18.25 -17.00 -3.60
C ALA A 221 18.03 -18.12 -4.61
N GLY A 222 17.19 -17.84 -5.64
CA GLY A 222 16.99 -18.74 -6.78
C GLY A 222 18.28 -19.00 -7.57
N ALA A 223 19.01 -17.95 -7.93
CA ALA A 223 20.29 -18.06 -8.64
C ALA A 223 21.34 -18.84 -7.84
N LEU A 224 21.46 -18.57 -6.54
CA LEU A 224 22.33 -19.32 -5.63
C LEU A 224 21.95 -20.81 -5.58
N SER A 225 20.65 -21.11 -5.60
CA SER A 225 20.15 -22.50 -5.58
C SER A 225 20.47 -23.25 -6.88
N ILE A 226 20.40 -22.58 -8.05
CA ILE A 226 20.82 -23.14 -9.33
C ILE A 226 22.30 -23.54 -9.25
N ASP A 227 23.13 -22.64 -8.80
CA ASP A 227 24.57 -22.83 -8.74
C ASP A 227 24.94 -23.94 -7.74
N ALA A 228 24.40 -23.90 -6.52
CA ALA A 228 24.63 -24.90 -5.47
C ALA A 228 24.19 -26.31 -5.88
N ALA A 229 23.07 -26.45 -6.60
CA ALA A 229 22.53 -27.71 -7.08
C ALA A 229 23.20 -28.20 -8.41
N LYS A 230 24.22 -27.50 -8.90
CA LYS A 230 24.83 -27.73 -10.22
C LYS A 230 23.76 -27.74 -11.33
N GLY A 231 22.85 -26.77 -11.31
CA GLY A 231 21.80 -26.60 -12.30
C GLY A 231 22.33 -26.08 -13.63
N SER A 232 21.57 -26.33 -14.71
CA SER A 232 21.86 -25.84 -16.05
C SER A 232 21.40 -24.40 -16.25
N ASP A 233 22.14 -23.62 -17.03
CA ASP A 233 21.74 -22.29 -17.51
C ASP A 233 20.94 -22.36 -18.83
N ALA A 234 20.91 -23.53 -19.50
CA ALA A 234 20.16 -23.73 -20.73
C ALA A 234 18.66 -23.33 -20.64
N PRO A 235 17.93 -23.59 -19.54
CA PRO A 235 16.55 -23.14 -19.39
C PRO A 235 16.34 -21.62 -19.44
N PHE A 236 17.40 -20.82 -19.32
CA PHE A 236 17.36 -19.36 -19.34
C PHE A 236 17.70 -18.75 -20.70
N ASP A 237 17.93 -19.58 -21.74
CA ASP A 237 18.21 -19.12 -23.11
C ASP A 237 17.06 -18.23 -23.61
N ASP A 238 17.40 -17.03 -24.13
CA ASP A 238 16.42 -16.04 -24.56
C ASP A 238 15.44 -16.54 -25.62
N ARG A 239 15.88 -17.44 -26.49
CA ARG A 239 15.06 -18.03 -27.55
C ARG A 239 13.82 -18.75 -27.01
N ILE A 240 13.97 -19.45 -25.88
CA ILE A 240 12.85 -20.14 -25.20
C ILE A 240 11.77 -19.13 -24.77
N HIS A 241 12.19 -18.03 -24.24
CA HIS A 241 11.28 -17.03 -23.63
C HIS A 241 10.71 -16.08 -24.68
N ALA A 242 11.49 -15.76 -25.72
CA ALA A 242 11.07 -14.89 -26.81
C ALA A 242 9.87 -15.49 -27.59
N ILE A 243 9.90 -16.79 -27.91
CA ILE A 243 8.82 -17.45 -28.66
C ILE A 243 7.52 -17.60 -27.87
N ARG A 244 7.58 -17.53 -26.53
CA ARG A 244 6.39 -17.53 -25.66
C ARG A 244 5.78 -16.13 -25.46
N GLY A 245 6.58 -15.06 -25.53
CA GLY A 245 6.14 -13.68 -25.57
C GLY A 245 5.75 -13.06 -24.23
N GLN A 246 5.89 -13.76 -23.08
CA GLN A 246 5.59 -13.22 -21.74
C GLN A 246 6.74 -12.33 -21.28
N GLN A 247 6.50 -11.02 -21.05
CA GLN A 247 7.55 -10.05 -20.79
C GLN A 247 8.28 -10.32 -19.46
N GLY A 248 7.55 -10.51 -18.37
CA GLY A 248 8.17 -10.81 -17.07
C GLY A 248 9.02 -12.08 -17.10
N GLN A 249 8.59 -13.10 -17.84
CA GLN A 249 9.39 -14.32 -18.04
C GLN A 249 10.71 -14.04 -18.76
N ARG A 250 10.71 -13.19 -19.79
CA ARG A 250 11.92 -12.76 -20.51
C ARG A 250 12.87 -11.98 -19.62
N ASP A 251 12.33 -11.03 -18.86
CA ASP A 251 13.09 -10.20 -17.94
C ASP A 251 13.79 -11.06 -16.89
N ILE A 252 13.07 -11.99 -16.26
CA ILE A 252 13.62 -12.88 -15.24
C ILE A 252 14.64 -13.86 -15.81
N ALA A 253 14.42 -14.39 -17.00
CA ALA A 253 15.43 -15.22 -17.67
C ALA A 253 16.72 -14.45 -17.92
N ALA A 254 16.64 -13.20 -18.35
CA ALA A 254 17.79 -12.34 -18.53
C ALA A 254 18.54 -12.08 -17.21
N VAL A 255 17.80 -11.84 -16.12
CA VAL A 255 18.38 -11.66 -14.79
C VAL A 255 19.11 -12.93 -14.32
N TYR A 256 18.51 -14.12 -14.48
CA TYR A 256 19.19 -15.37 -14.10
C TYR A 256 20.43 -15.63 -14.95
N ARG A 257 20.39 -15.39 -16.27
CA ARG A 257 21.60 -15.48 -17.11
C ARG A 257 22.73 -14.59 -16.58
N ALA A 258 22.40 -13.35 -16.20
CA ALA A 258 23.38 -12.41 -15.66
C ALA A 258 23.93 -12.86 -14.30
N LEU A 259 23.09 -13.38 -13.41
CA LEU A 259 23.48 -13.80 -12.07
C LEU A 259 24.36 -15.06 -12.06
N VAL A 260 24.14 -16.00 -13.00
CA VAL A 260 24.94 -17.24 -13.09
C VAL A 260 26.14 -17.12 -14.04
N ALA A 261 26.29 -16.00 -14.74
CA ALA A 261 27.38 -15.78 -15.67
C ALA A 261 28.73 -15.86 -14.97
N GLY A 262 29.69 -16.63 -15.57
CA GLY A 262 31.04 -16.78 -15.04
C GLY A 262 31.14 -17.71 -13.83
N SER A 263 30.09 -18.43 -13.46
CA SER A 263 30.15 -19.40 -12.37
C SER A 263 31.15 -20.53 -12.65
N ALA A 264 32.12 -20.71 -11.74
CA ALA A 264 33.03 -21.83 -11.78
C ALA A 264 32.32 -23.17 -11.50
N ILE A 265 31.25 -23.16 -10.70
CA ILE A 265 30.45 -24.35 -10.44
C ILE A 265 29.75 -24.77 -11.73
N ARG A 266 29.12 -23.86 -12.45
CA ARG A 266 28.52 -24.15 -13.75
C ARG A 266 29.54 -24.66 -14.76
N ALA A 267 30.72 -24.07 -14.85
CA ALA A 267 31.78 -24.49 -15.74
C ALA A 267 32.32 -25.91 -15.40
N SER A 268 32.25 -26.34 -14.14
CA SER A 268 32.75 -27.65 -13.70
C SER A 268 31.86 -28.85 -14.11
N HIS A 269 30.68 -28.63 -14.68
CA HIS A 269 29.73 -29.70 -15.02
C HIS A 269 28.98 -29.44 -16.34
N LEU A 270 29.65 -28.92 -17.34
CA LEU A 270 29.09 -28.69 -18.67
C LEU A 270 28.62 -30.01 -19.35
N ASP A 271 29.35 -31.11 -19.10
CA ASP A 271 29.06 -32.45 -19.61
C ASP A 271 28.32 -33.31 -18.57
N CYS A 272 27.30 -32.72 -17.94
CA CYS A 272 26.51 -33.36 -16.89
C CYS A 272 25.62 -34.48 -17.47
N GLU A 273 25.55 -35.64 -16.80
CA GLU A 273 24.64 -36.76 -17.18
C GLU A 273 23.16 -36.46 -16.91
N ARG A 274 22.86 -35.39 -16.14
CA ARG A 274 21.49 -34.98 -15.84
C ARG A 274 20.81 -34.40 -17.10
N VAL A 275 19.81 -35.13 -17.60
CA VAL A 275 19.08 -34.71 -18.80
C VAL A 275 18.27 -33.43 -18.57
N GLN A 276 17.76 -33.25 -17.36
CA GLN A 276 16.86 -32.13 -17.04
C GLN A 276 16.90 -31.78 -15.55
N ASP A 277 16.93 -30.48 -15.24
CA ASP A 277 16.78 -30.01 -13.87
C ASP A 277 15.35 -30.12 -13.35
N PRO A 278 15.12 -30.21 -12.03
CA PRO A 278 13.80 -30.13 -11.41
C PRO A 278 13.08 -28.82 -11.73
N TYR A 279 11.74 -28.84 -11.72
CA TYR A 279 10.91 -27.68 -12.05
C TYR A 279 11.25 -26.45 -11.22
N CYS A 280 11.52 -26.60 -9.92
CA CYS A 280 11.85 -25.51 -9.01
C CYS A 280 13.17 -24.79 -9.35
N LEU A 281 14.00 -25.32 -10.25
CA LEU A 281 15.16 -24.66 -10.82
C LEU A 281 14.88 -24.14 -12.24
N ARG A 282 14.45 -25.02 -13.17
CA ARG A 282 14.34 -24.67 -14.58
C ARG A 282 13.12 -23.85 -14.96
N CYS A 283 12.04 -23.89 -14.15
CA CYS A 283 10.82 -23.14 -14.43
C CYS A 283 10.77 -21.80 -13.67
N MET A 284 11.85 -21.38 -13.02
CA MET A 284 11.88 -20.10 -12.31
C MET A 284 11.55 -18.89 -13.21
N PRO A 285 12.02 -18.79 -14.47
CA PRO A 285 11.62 -17.67 -15.32
C PRO A 285 10.10 -17.62 -15.56
N GLN A 286 9.44 -18.77 -15.71
CA GLN A 286 8.01 -18.85 -15.94
C GLN A 286 7.20 -18.40 -14.71
N VAL A 287 7.57 -18.92 -13.53
CA VAL A 287 6.87 -18.66 -12.27
C VAL A 287 7.17 -17.24 -11.78
N MET A 288 8.44 -16.92 -11.62
CA MET A 288 8.85 -15.58 -11.11
C MET A 288 8.49 -14.47 -12.10
N GLY A 289 8.47 -14.78 -13.41
CA GLY A 289 8.04 -13.84 -14.44
C GLY A 289 6.54 -13.50 -14.34
N ALA A 290 5.69 -14.50 -14.10
CA ALA A 290 4.27 -14.28 -13.86
C ALA A 290 4.04 -13.45 -12.58
N CYS A 291 4.79 -13.74 -11.51
CA CYS A 291 4.74 -12.93 -10.28
C CYS A 291 5.19 -11.49 -10.54
N LEU A 292 6.26 -11.27 -11.32
CA LEU A 292 6.75 -9.94 -11.68
C LEU A 292 5.70 -9.12 -12.43
N ASP A 293 5.04 -9.72 -13.42
CA ASP A 293 3.98 -9.04 -14.18
C ASP A 293 2.79 -8.69 -13.29
N SER A 294 2.43 -9.56 -12.33
CA SER A 294 1.38 -9.30 -11.34
C SER A 294 1.77 -8.15 -10.37
N ILE A 295 3.01 -8.11 -9.90
CA ILE A 295 3.54 -7.03 -9.06
C ILE A 295 3.51 -5.70 -9.83
N ARG A 296 3.95 -5.68 -11.09
CA ARG A 296 3.92 -4.49 -11.97
C ARG A 296 2.49 -3.98 -12.21
N HIS A 297 1.55 -4.89 -12.39
CA HIS A 297 0.14 -4.54 -12.54
C HIS A 297 -0.40 -3.88 -11.26
N ALA A 298 -0.18 -4.49 -10.10
CA ALA A 298 -0.59 -3.94 -8.81
C ALA A 298 0.05 -2.55 -8.56
N ALA A 299 1.34 -2.41 -8.84
CA ALA A 299 2.07 -1.14 -8.74
C ALA A 299 1.40 -0.04 -9.56
N THR A 300 1.00 -0.34 -10.82
CA THR A 300 0.32 0.61 -11.70
C THR A 300 -1.03 1.06 -11.14
N ILE A 301 -1.81 0.14 -10.55
CA ILE A 301 -3.10 0.47 -9.94
C ILE A 301 -2.90 1.35 -8.70
N PHE A 302 -1.98 0.98 -7.81
CA PHE A 302 -1.73 1.73 -6.58
C PHE A 302 -1.16 3.13 -6.85
N GLU A 303 -0.32 3.30 -7.88
CA GLU A 303 0.17 4.61 -8.28
C GLU A 303 -0.95 5.51 -8.81
N ARG A 304 -1.87 4.97 -9.62
CA ARG A 304 -3.06 5.69 -10.09
C ARG A 304 -3.94 6.12 -8.92
N GLU A 305 -4.20 5.21 -7.98
CA GLU A 305 -5.04 5.50 -6.81
C GLU A 305 -4.39 6.56 -5.90
N ALA A 306 -3.07 6.49 -5.68
CA ALA A 306 -2.32 7.49 -4.93
C ALA A 306 -2.43 8.90 -5.51
N ASN A 307 -2.68 9.01 -6.82
CA ASN A 307 -2.84 10.27 -7.56
C ASN A 307 -4.30 10.66 -7.80
N GLY A 308 -5.24 9.84 -7.35
CA GLY A 308 -6.67 10.03 -7.52
C GLY A 308 -7.29 11.04 -6.55
N VAL A 309 -8.53 11.45 -6.87
CA VAL A 309 -9.43 12.15 -5.95
C VAL A 309 -10.53 11.18 -5.58
N SER A 310 -10.52 10.74 -4.34
CA SER A 310 -11.36 9.63 -3.87
C SER A 310 -12.32 9.99 -2.73
N ASP A 311 -12.58 11.27 -2.47
CA ASP A 311 -13.65 11.69 -1.57
C ASP A 311 -15.00 11.87 -2.29
N ASN A 312 -16.03 12.24 -1.54
CA ASN A 312 -17.38 12.50 -2.03
C ASN A 312 -18.12 13.44 -1.07
N PRO A 313 -18.91 14.39 -1.60
CA PRO A 313 -19.08 14.74 -3.00
C PRO A 313 -17.91 15.55 -3.56
N LEU A 314 -17.76 15.57 -4.89
CA LEU A 314 -16.68 16.29 -5.59
C LEU A 314 -17.14 17.69 -6.01
N VAL A 315 -16.26 18.67 -5.91
CA VAL A 315 -16.48 20.06 -6.26
C VAL A 315 -15.81 20.37 -7.61
N PHE A 316 -16.58 20.91 -8.55
CA PHE A 316 -16.16 21.40 -9.84
C PHE A 316 -16.32 22.92 -9.83
N ALA A 317 -15.24 23.61 -9.48
CA ALA A 317 -15.26 25.04 -9.16
C ALA A 317 -15.58 25.93 -10.37
N ASP A 318 -15.18 25.50 -11.56
CA ASP A 318 -15.40 26.24 -12.81
C ASP A 318 -16.88 26.28 -13.22
N ASP A 319 -17.64 25.25 -12.82
CA ASP A 319 -19.06 25.10 -13.13
C ASP A 319 -19.97 25.43 -11.93
N ASP A 320 -19.40 25.81 -10.79
CA ASP A 320 -20.12 25.92 -9.48
C ASP A 320 -21.00 24.70 -9.17
N LEU A 321 -20.43 23.51 -9.40
CA LEU A 321 -21.15 22.25 -9.32
C LEU A 321 -20.56 21.33 -8.26
N ILE A 322 -21.45 20.67 -7.49
CA ILE A 322 -21.07 19.59 -6.56
C ILE A 322 -21.77 18.32 -7.00
N LEU A 323 -20.99 17.27 -7.29
CA LEU A 323 -21.49 15.98 -7.75
C LEU A 323 -21.20 14.89 -6.73
N SER A 324 -22.22 14.09 -6.44
CA SER A 324 -22.09 12.89 -5.61
C SER A 324 -21.86 11.68 -6.49
N GLY A 325 -20.82 10.91 -6.19
CA GLY A 325 -20.41 9.70 -6.92
C GLY A 325 -19.89 8.63 -5.97
N GLY A 326 -19.06 7.72 -6.48
CA GLY A 326 -18.54 6.55 -5.74
C GLY A 326 -17.03 6.42 -5.74
N ASN A 327 -16.27 7.50 -5.96
CA ASN A 327 -14.80 7.45 -6.03
C ASN A 327 -14.13 6.98 -4.73
N PHE A 328 -14.86 6.96 -3.64
CA PHE A 328 -14.42 6.44 -2.35
C PHE A 328 -14.35 4.90 -2.30
N HIS A 329 -14.87 4.20 -3.30
CA HIS A 329 -14.87 2.74 -3.31
C HIS A 329 -13.49 2.19 -3.69
N ALA A 330 -12.84 1.49 -2.76
CA ALA A 330 -11.47 1.01 -2.92
C ALA A 330 -11.35 -0.31 -3.72
N GLU A 331 -12.38 -0.73 -4.46
CA GLU A 331 -12.37 -1.99 -5.21
C GLU A 331 -11.16 -2.17 -6.15
N PRO A 332 -10.71 -1.13 -6.90
CA PRO A 332 -9.51 -1.28 -7.71
C PRO A 332 -8.26 -1.64 -6.88
N VAL A 333 -8.13 -1.07 -5.68
CA VAL A 333 -7.04 -1.38 -4.75
C VAL A 333 -7.19 -2.79 -4.21
N ALA A 334 -8.39 -3.21 -3.83
CA ALA A 334 -8.68 -4.52 -3.25
C ALA A 334 -8.33 -5.66 -4.23
N ILE A 335 -8.80 -5.57 -5.48
CA ILE A 335 -8.49 -6.59 -6.52
C ILE A 335 -6.99 -6.65 -6.79
N ALA A 336 -6.31 -5.51 -6.90
CA ALA A 336 -4.87 -5.48 -7.13
C ALA A 336 -4.07 -6.02 -5.93
N ALA A 337 -4.55 -5.81 -4.69
CA ALA A 337 -3.94 -6.35 -3.48
C ALA A 337 -4.09 -7.88 -3.39
N ASP A 338 -5.25 -8.44 -3.76
CA ASP A 338 -5.44 -9.89 -3.84
C ASP A 338 -4.52 -10.53 -4.90
N LEU A 339 -4.38 -9.90 -6.07
CA LEU A 339 -3.44 -10.36 -7.09
C LEU A 339 -1.99 -10.34 -6.58
N LEU A 340 -1.60 -9.30 -5.84
CA LEU A 340 -0.29 -9.19 -5.20
C LEU A 340 -0.09 -10.30 -4.17
N ALA A 341 -1.08 -10.60 -3.34
CA ALA A 341 -1.03 -11.66 -2.34
C ALA A 341 -0.84 -13.04 -2.99
N ILE A 342 -1.51 -13.32 -4.12
CA ILE A 342 -1.33 -14.54 -4.90
C ILE A 342 0.11 -14.64 -5.42
N ALA A 343 0.66 -13.55 -5.97
CA ALA A 343 2.04 -13.54 -6.45
C ALA A 343 3.06 -13.82 -5.33
N ILE A 344 2.87 -13.23 -4.15
CA ILE A 344 3.73 -13.47 -2.98
C ILE A 344 3.65 -14.91 -2.51
N ALA A 345 2.44 -15.50 -2.47
CA ALA A 345 2.25 -16.89 -2.08
C ALA A 345 3.00 -17.85 -3.03
N GLU A 346 2.97 -17.60 -4.34
CA GLU A 346 3.68 -18.41 -5.34
C GLU A 346 5.21 -18.26 -5.24
N ILE A 347 5.72 -17.05 -4.96
CA ILE A 347 7.15 -16.82 -4.68
C ILE A 347 7.60 -17.66 -3.49
N GLY A 348 6.80 -17.71 -2.43
CA GLY A 348 7.04 -18.55 -1.26
C GLY A 348 6.99 -20.04 -1.60
N ALA A 349 6.00 -20.47 -2.37
CA ALA A 349 5.81 -21.87 -2.76
C ALA A 349 6.98 -22.41 -3.59
N ILE A 350 7.43 -21.69 -4.62
CA ILE A 350 8.59 -22.15 -5.41
C ILE A 350 9.89 -22.15 -4.59
N SER A 351 10.03 -21.24 -3.63
CA SER A 351 11.18 -21.20 -2.73
C SER A 351 11.18 -22.40 -1.79
N GLU A 352 10.03 -22.77 -1.23
CA GLU A 352 9.86 -23.96 -0.40
C GLU A 352 10.17 -25.23 -1.21
N ARG A 353 9.72 -25.35 -2.45
CA ARG A 353 10.05 -26.49 -3.32
C ARG A 353 11.54 -26.62 -3.59
N ARG A 354 12.31 -25.51 -3.69
CA ARG A 354 13.77 -25.56 -3.80
C ARG A 354 14.42 -26.08 -2.51
N ILE A 355 13.93 -25.67 -1.35
CA ILE A 355 14.42 -26.18 -0.06
C ILE A 355 14.14 -27.69 0.03
N ALA A 356 12.92 -28.13 -0.30
CA ALA A 356 12.55 -29.54 -0.33
C ALA A 356 13.51 -30.37 -1.22
N MET A 357 13.77 -29.88 -2.44
CA MET A 357 14.72 -30.50 -3.37
C MET A 357 16.14 -30.61 -2.78
N LEU A 358 16.65 -29.55 -2.15
CA LEU A 358 18.01 -29.50 -1.63
C LEU A 358 18.23 -30.42 -0.42
N VAL A 359 17.23 -30.63 0.43
CA VAL A 359 17.35 -31.44 1.64
C VAL A 359 17.13 -32.95 1.39
N ASP A 360 16.58 -33.31 0.24
CA ASP A 360 16.30 -34.69 -0.15
C ASP A 360 17.45 -35.28 -0.98
N PRO A 361 18.17 -36.32 -0.50
CA PRO A 361 19.29 -36.92 -1.23
C PRO A 361 18.88 -37.57 -2.54
N SER A 362 17.59 -37.89 -2.73
CA SER A 362 17.09 -38.45 -4.01
C SER A 362 17.02 -37.43 -5.14
N THR A 363 17.02 -36.12 -4.82
CA THR A 363 16.82 -35.02 -5.76
C THR A 363 17.93 -33.98 -5.78
N ASN A 364 18.79 -33.94 -4.76
CA ASN A 364 19.79 -32.89 -4.56
C ASN A 364 21.12 -33.09 -5.29
N GLY A 365 21.24 -34.15 -6.11
CA GLY A 365 22.44 -34.38 -6.92
C GLY A 365 23.63 -34.93 -6.12
N GLY A 366 23.40 -35.69 -5.07
CA GLY A 366 24.42 -36.38 -4.28
C GLY A 366 24.91 -35.64 -3.06
N LEU A 367 24.22 -34.57 -2.64
CA LEU A 367 24.49 -33.93 -1.36
C LEU A 367 23.95 -34.80 -0.21
N PRO A 368 24.50 -34.66 1.04
CA PRO A 368 24.01 -35.43 2.17
C PRO A 368 22.55 -35.06 2.49
N ALA A 369 21.81 -36.03 3.07
CA ALA A 369 20.46 -35.79 3.58
C ALA A 369 20.44 -34.59 4.53
N PHE A 370 19.44 -33.71 4.36
CA PHE A 370 19.29 -32.48 5.15
C PHE A 370 20.54 -31.57 5.16
N LEU A 371 21.45 -31.74 4.18
CA LEU A 371 22.67 -30.95 3.98
C LEU A 371 23.58 -30.95 5.22
N VAL A 372 23.67 -32.08 5.93
CA VAL A 372 24.43 -32.17 7.15
C VAL A 372 25.38 -33.37 7.15
N ARG A 373 26.52 -33.22 7.84
CA ARG A 373 27.40 -34.35 8.10
C ARG A 373 26.77 -35.29 9.12
N GLU A 374 26.98 -36.59 8.97
CA GLU A 374 26.43 -37.64 9.84
C GLU A 374 24.90 -37.53 10.02
N PRO A 375 24.11 -37.67 8.92
CA PRO A 375 22.65 -37.68 8.99
C PRO A 375 22.18 -38.81 9.92
N GLY A 376 21.23 -38.50 10.78
CA GLY A 376 20.74 -39.42 11.81
C GLY A 376 21.26 -39.06 13.21
N ILE A 377 22.54 -38.70 13.36
CA ILE A 377 23.04 -38.04 14.57
C ILE A 377 22.65 -36.54 14.53
N ASN A 378 22.81 -35.92 13.36
CA ASN A 378 22.44 -34.53 13.11
C ASN A 378 21.22 -34.45 12.20
N SER A 379 20.29 -33.52 12.49
CA SER A 379 19.08 -33.29 11.72
C SER A 379 19.24 -32.21 10.63
N GLY A 380 20.34 -31.43 10.66
CA GLY A 380 20.64 -30.38 9.70
C GLY A 380 19.47 -29.43 9.43
N TYR A 381 19.13 -29.23 8.17
CA TYR A 381 18.05 -28.34 7.74
C TYR A 381 16.65 -28.97 7.73
N MET A 382 16.44 -30.12 8.37
CA MET A 382 15.13 -30.80 8.43
C MET A 382 14.04 -29.86 8.91
N ILE A 383 14.21 -29.21 10.06
CA ILE A 383 13.18 -28.33 10.64
C ILE A 383 13.11 -26.97 9.94
N ALA A 384 14.20 -26.50 9.32
CA ALA A 384 14.15 -25.34 8.46
C ALA A 384 13.19 -25.56 7.26
N HIS A 385 13.19 -26.78 6.68
CA HIS A 385 12.24 -27.16 5.65
C HIS A 385 10.80 -27.21 6.19
N VAL A 386 10.57 -27.78 7.37
CA VAL A 386 9.23 -27.80 7.99
C VAL A 386 8.72 -26.37 8.23
N THR A 387 9.59 -25.47 8.69
CA THR A 387 9.24 -24.04 8.86
C THR A 387 8.89 -23.39 7.54
N ALA A 388 9.65 -23.63 6.48
CA ALA A 388 9.35 -23.11 5.14
C ALA A 388 8.01 -23.62 4.62
N ALA A 389 7.69 -24.90 4.83
CA ALA A 389 6.41 -25.49 4.47
C ALA A 389 5.23 -24.89 5.25
N ALA A 390 5.43 -24.61 6.56
CA ALA A 390 4.42 -23.93 7.37
C ALA A 390 4.13 -22.51 6.86
N LEU A 391 5.18 -21.73 6.55
CA LEU A 391 5.05 -20.39 6.01
C LEU A 391 4.39 -20.36 4.61
N ALA A 392 4.73 -21.32 3.74
CA ALA A 392 4.09 -21.45 2.43
C ALA A 392 2.59 -21.80 2.57
N SER A 393 2.23 -22.65 3.54
CA SER A 393 0.84 -22.97 3.87
C SER A 393 0.07 -21.76 4.42
N GLU A 394 0.68 -20.96 5.28
CA GLU A 394 0.10 -19.72 5.80
C GLU A 394 -0.13 -18.71 4.67
N ASN A 395 0.87 -18.47 3.82
CA ASN A 395 0.75 -17.59 2.66
C ASN A 395 -0.42 -17.99 1.75
N LYS A 396 -0.60 -19.30 1.50
CA LYS A 396 -1.73 -19.80 0.71
C LYS A 396 -3.08 -19.44 1.35
N SER A 397 -3.19 -19.51 2.68
CA SER A 397 -4.40 -19.13 3.39
C SER A 397 -4.64 -17.62 3.34
N LEU A 398 -3.58 -16.80 3.46
CA LEU A 398 -3.65 -15.35 3.37
C LEU A 398 -3.90 -14.84 1.95
N ALA A 399 -3.61 -15.63 0.92
CA ALA A 399 -3.90 -15.31 -0.49
C ALA A 399 -5.34 -15.65 -0.91
N HIS A 400 -6.21 -16.05 0.03
CA HIS A 400 -7.64 -16.20 -0.26
C HIS A 400 -8.24 -14.83 -0.57
N PRO A 401 -8.94 -14.66 -1.72
CA PRO A 401 -9.43 -13.35 -2.13
C PRO A 401 -10.38 -12.71 -1.13
N SER A 402 -10.11 -11.45 -0.76
CA SER A 402 -10.95 -10.63 0.11
C SER A 402 -11.72 -9.55 -0.66
N SER A 403 -11.30 -9.24 -1.89
CA SER A 403 -11.91 -8.21 -2.74
C SER A 403 -13.35 -8.52 -3.15
N VAL A 404 -13.75 -9.77 -3.12
CA VAL A 404 -15.11 -10.23 -3.48
C VAL A 404 -16.13 -10.04 -2.33
N ASP A 405 -15.71 -9.50 -1.19
CA ASP A 405 -16.52 -9.25 0.00
C ASP A 405 -16.80 -7.74 0.16
N SER A 406 -17.33 -7.14 -0.90
CA SER A 406 -17.70 -5.72 -0.92
C SER A 406 -19.08 -5.53 -0.30
N LEU A 407 -19.13 -5.29 1.02
CA LEU A 407 -20.38 -5.08 1.78
C LEU A 407 -20.61 -3.58 2.03
N PRO A 408 -21.53 -2.94 1.27
CA PRO A 408 -21.96 -1.57 1.59
C PRO A 408 -22.82 -1.59 2.85
N THR A 409 -22.50 -0.73 3.81
CA THR A 409 -23.20 -0.61 5.09
C THR A 409 -24.02 0.67 5.19
#